data_fb238f74d27cafc21aef995b8956aaee
#
_entry.id   fb238f74d27cafc21aef995b8956aaee
#
_cell.length_a   1.000
_cell.length_b   1.000
_cell.length_c   1.000
_cell.angle_alpha   90.00
_cell.angle_beta   90.00
_cell.angle_gamma   90.00
#
_symmetry.space_group_name_H-M   'P 1'
#
loop_
_entity.id
_entity.type
_entity.pdbx_description
1 polymer ?
#
loop_
_entity_poly.entity_id
_entity_poly.type
_entity_poly.pdbx_seq_one_letter_code
_entity_poly.pdbx_strand_id
1 'polypeptide(L)'
;MYREEDKICSFCVNDYHLAVMILPYIYEVINEGRKVITFLDRDLKEISNKVIMTNKKFWESEELRKIDFEKTKFDKLSQKFENVQENDVIIVAGKDDFIERMNRLIINFHTNFTIVNCFHVSDIAKNENFKISDYAKILNTKGLEKIEKLDFV
;
A
#
# COMPACT_ATOMS: atom_id res chain seq x y z
N MET A 1 -11.41 -13.58 -5.80
CA MET A 1 -11.67 -12.65 -6.91
C MET A 1 -11.40 -11.22 -6.48
N TYR A 2 -10.71 -10.47 -7.30
CA TYR A 2 -10.41 -9.07 -7.06
C TYR A 2 -11.66 -8.21 -7.29
N ARG A 3 -12.00 -7.37 -6.30
CA ARG A 3 -13.18 -6.49 -6.39
C ARG A 3 -12.74 -5.04 -6.37
N GLU A 4 -13.44 -4.20 -7.12
CA GLU A 4 -13.15 -2.78 -7.23
C GLU A 4 -13.19 -2.06 -5.87
N GLU A 5 -14.12 -2.46 -4.99
CA GLU A 5 -14.27 -1.87 -3.66
C GLU A 5 -13.09 -2.14 -2.72
N ASP A 6 -12.22 -3.07 -3.10
CA ASP A 6 -11.01 -3.40 -2.35
C ASP A 6 -9.78 -2.66 -2.87
N LYS A 7 -9.98 -1.72 -3.79
CA LYS A 7 -8.90 -0.96 -4.39
C LYS A 7 -8.78 0.42 -3.75
N ILE A 8 -7.62 0.70 -3.17
CA ILE A 8 -7.35 1.91 -2.40
C ILE A 8 -6.16 2.64 -3.03
N CYS A 9 -6.24 3.96 -3.15
CA CYS A 9 -5.10 4.76 -3.57
C CYS A 9 -4.62 5.66 -2.43
N SER A 10 -3.36 6.07 -2.50
CA SER A 10 -2.74 6.98 -1.55
C SER A 10 -1.73 7.85 -2.30
N PHE A 11 -1.62 9.11 -1.91
CA PHE A 11 -0.72 10.07 -2.55
C PHE A 11 0.24 10.63 -1.51
N CYS A 12 1.53 10.56 -1.79
CA CYS A 12 2.54 11.07 -0.87
C CYS A 12 3.45 12.08 -1.55
N VAL A 13 4.05 12.97 -0.77
CA VAL A 13 5.01 13.96 -1.27
C VAL A 13 6.45 13.50 -1.11
N ASN A 14 6.71 12.58 -0.17
CA ASN A 14 8.02 11.97 0.04
C ASN A 14 7.86 10.68 0.84
N ASP A 15 8.96 9.98 1.07
CA ASP A 15 8.95 8.69 1.75
C ASP A 15 8.55 8.77 3.22
N TYR A 16 8.90 9.86 3.89
CA TYR A 16 8.49 10.07 5.27
C TYR A 16 6.96 10.21 5.36
N HIS A 17 6.40 11.04 4.49
CA HIS A 17 4.95 11.22 4.40
C HIS A 17 4.25 9.89 4.12
N LEU A 18 4.82 9.09 3.20
CA LEU A 18 4.29 7.76 2.90
C LEU A 18 4.26 6.88 4.15
N ALA A 19 5.37 6.81 4.89
CA ALA A 19 5.44 6.01 6.11
C ALA A 19 4.42 6.46 7.16
N VAL A 20 4.28 7.76 7.33
CA VAL A 20 3.31 8.33 8.29
C VAL A 20 1.88 7.96 7.91
N MET A 21 1.58 7.84 6.62
CA MET A 21 0.24 7.45 6.16
C MET A 21 -0.03 5.95 6.28
N ILE A 22 0.92 5.12 5.84
CA ILE A 22 0.65 3.69 5.74
C ILE A 22 0.81 2.93 7.05
N LEU A 23 1.70 3.37 7.95
CA LEU A 23 1.95 2.63 9.18
C LEU A 23 0.74 2.54 10.10
N PRO A 24 -0.03 3.63 10.35
CA PRO A 24 -1.25 3.50 11.14
C PRO A 24 -2.27 2.55 10.49
N TYR A 25 -2.40 2.59 9.17
CA TYR A 25 -3.30 1.70 8.44
C TYR A 25 -2.85 0.25 8.57
N ILE A 26 -1.56 -0.03 8.37
CA ILE A 26 -1.01 -1.38 8.51
C ILE A 26 -1.23 -1.89 9.93
N TYR A 27 -1.01 -1.03 10.93
CA TYR A 27 -1.21 -1.39 12.33
C TYR A 27 -2.66 -1.84 12.58
N GLU A 28 -3.63 -1.11 12.06
CA GLU A 28 -5.04 -1.48 12.19
C GLU A 28 -5.36 -2.79 11.49
N VAL A 29 -4.83 -2.98 10.28
CA VAL A 29 -5.03 -4.21 9.50
C VAL A 29 -4.49 -5.42 10.23
N ILE A 30 -3.29 -5.31 10.80
CA ILE A 30 -2.68 -6.38 11.58
C ILE A 30 -3.53 -6.72 12.79
N ASN A 31 -4.06 -5.71 13.47
CA ASN A 31 -4.91 -5.92 14.64
C ASN A 31 -6.25 -6.56 14.29
N GLU A 32 -6.67 -6.48 13.03
CA GLU A 32 -7.83 -7.21 12.52
C GLU A 32 -7.51 -8.66 12.18
N GLY A 33 -6.26 -9.09 12.34
CA GLY A 33 -5.82 -10.44 12.02
C GLY A 33 -5.50 -10.66 10.56
N ARG A 34 -5.35 -9.59 9.78
CA ARG A 34 -5.03 -9.67 8.35
C ARG A 34 -3.54 -9.55 8.12
N LYS A 35 -3.04 -10.24 7.11
CA LYS A 35 -1.63 -10.21 6.73
C LYS A 35 -1.38 -9.08 5.74
N VAL A 36 -0.20 -8.46 5.82
CA VAL A 36 0.22 -7.40 4.91
C VAL A 36 1.42 -7.86 4.11
N ILE A 37 1.35 -7.68 2.79
CA ILE A 37 2.44 -8.00 1.86
C ILE A 37 2.78 -6.70 1.12
N THR A 38 4.07 -6.39 1.03
CA THR A 38 4.56 -5.15 0.42
C THR A 38 5.29 -5.43 -0.90
N PHE A 39 5.08 -4.55 -1.87
CA PHE A 39 5.85 -4.49 -3.11
C PHE A 39 6.34 -3.07 -3.26
N LEU A 40 7.65 -2.87 -3.14
CA LEU A 40 8.28 -1.56 -3.08
C LEU A 40 9.37 -1.45 -4.14
N ASP A 41 9.44 -0.33 -4.84
CA ASP A 41 10.50 -0.11 -5.83
C ASP A 41 11.76 0.48 -5.22
N ARG A 42 11.75 0.77 -3.94
CA ARG A 42 12.89 1.32 -3.20
C ARG A 42 12.83 0.88 -1.73
N ASP A 43 13.94 1.04 -1.05
CA ASP A 43 14.05 0.65 0.36
C ASP A 43 13.42 1.71 1.25
N LEU A 44 12.42 1.33 2.02
CA LEU A 44 11.74 2.19 2.99
C LEU A 44 11.99 1.76 4.44
N LYS A 45 12.90 0.80 4.64
CA LYS A 45 13.13 0.22 5.97
C LYS A 45 13.58 1.23 6.99
N GLU A 46 14.60 2.03 6.65
CA GLU A 46 15.14 3.01 7.59
C GLU A 46 14.10 4.05 8.00
N ILE A 47 13.40 4.62 7.02
CA ILE A 47 12.43 5.67 7.30
C ILE A 47 11.21 5.13 8.04
N SER A 48 10.78 3.91 7.72
CA SER A 48 9.68 3.25 8.42
C SER A 48 10.05 2.97 9.88
N ASN A 49 11.27 2.51 10.12
CA ASN A 49 11.75 2.28 11.48
C ASN A 49 11.77 3.56 12.29
N LYS A 50 12.17 4.68 11.70
CA LYS A 50 12.15 5.98 12.38
C LYS A 50 10.75 6.35 12.83
N VAL A 51 9.77 6.16 11.97
CA VAL A 51 8.36 6.45 12.30
C VAL A 51 7.86 5.48 13.38
N ILE A 52 8.16 4.20 13.25
CA ILE A 52 7.76 3.20 14.24
C ILE A 52 8.27 3.57 15.62
N MET A 53 9.52 4.04 15.71
CA MET A 53 10.14 4.38 17.00
C MET A 53 9.54 5.64 17.65
N THR A 54 8.80 6.45 16.90
CA THR A 54 8.14 7.64 17.47
C THR A 54 6.80 7.32 18.12
N ASN A 55 6.28 6.11 17.96
CA ASN A 55 4.97 5.73 18.47
C ASN A 55 5.08 4.43 19.26
N LYS A 56 4.81 4.51 20.57
CA LYS A 56 4.93 3.35 21.47
C LYS A 56 4.11 2.16 21.00
N LYS A 57 2.88 2.38 20.53
CA LYS A 57 2.02 1.29 20.02
C LYS A 57 2.68 0.56 18.87
N PHE A 58 3.37 1.29 17.98
CA PHE A 58 3.98 0.71 16.80
C PHE A 58 5.19 -0.12 17.15
N TRP A 59 6.12 0.40 17.96
CA TRP A 59 7.33 -0.37 18.24
C TRP A 59 7.07 -1.53 19.22
N GLU A 60 5.97 -1.50 19.95
CA GLU A 60 5.54 -2.64 20.76
C GLU A 60 4.88 -3.74 19.92
N SER A 61 4.43 -3.43 18.72
CA SER A 61 3.79 -4.41 17.83
C SER A 61 4.85 -5.26 17.14
N GLU A 62 4.97 -6.50 17.58
CA GLU A 62 5.91 -7.44 16.97
C GLU A 62 5.59 -7.69 15.50
N GLU A 63 4.30 -7.85 15.17
CA GLU A 63 3.86 -8.07 13.79
C GLU A 63 4.19 -6.89 12.90
N LEU A 64 4.00 -5.66 13.39
CA LEU A 64 4.32 -4.46 12.61
C LEU A 64 5.82 -4.39 12.30
N ARG A 65 6.66 -4.72 13.29
CA ARG A 65 8.10 -4.70 13.10
C ARG A 65 8.60 -5.77 12.14
N LYS A 66 7.79 -6.79 11.88
CA LYS A 66 8.14 -7.86 10.93
C LYS A 66 7.74 -7.56 9.49
N ILE A 67 7.00 -6.48 9.25
CA ILE A 67 6.63 -6.09 7.89
C ILE A 67 7.90 -5.78 7.09
N ASP A 68 7.94 -6.28 5.87
CA ASP A 68 9.08 -6.09 4.98
C ASP A 68 8.99 -4.74 4.27
N PHE A 69 9.83 -3.80 4.68
CA PHE A 69 9.92 -2.47 4.04
C PHE A 69 11.16 -2.33 3.17
N GLU A 70 11.80 -3.43 2.83
CA GLU A 70 12.92 -3.40 1.89
C GLU A 70 12.43 -3.37 0.45
N LYS A 71 13.28 -2.85 -0.44
CA LYS A 71 13.01 -2.91 -1.87
C LYS A 71 12.73 -4.35 -2.30
N THR A 72 11.65 -4.55 -3.03
CA THR A 72 11.28 -5.86 -3.52
C THR A 72 12.27 -6.32 -4.59
N LYS A 73 12.93 -7.43 -4.34
CA LYS A 73 13.90 -7.99 -5.27
C LYS A 73 13.16 -8.77 -6.35
N PHE A 74 13.61 -8.59 -7.59
CA PHE A 74 12.98 -9.24 -8.74
C PHE A 74 12.93 -10.76 -8.61
N ASP A 75 14.00 -11.35 -8.09
CA ASP A 75 14.10 -12.82 -7.92
C ASP A 75 13.19 -13.35 -6.81
N LYS A 76 12.62 -12.46 -5.98
CA LYS A 76 11.70 -12.85 -4.91
C LYS A 76 10.23 -12.57 -5.23
N LEU A 77 9.94 -12.03 -6.40
CA LEU A 77 8.56 -11.68 -6.78
C LEU A 77 7.65 -12.90 -6.78
N SER A 78 8.07 -14.00 -7.40
CA SER A 78 7.25 -15.21 -7.45
C SER A 78 6.89 -15.72 -6.07
N GLN A 79 7.86 -15.72 -5.16
CA GLN A 79 7.64 -16.17 -3.78
C GLN A 79 6.64 -15.27 -3.06
N LYS A 80 6.74 -13.96 -3.23
CA LYS A 80 5.78 -13.03 -2.62
C LYS A 80 4.38 -13.24 -3.17
N PHE A 81 4.25 -13.45 -4.49
CA PHE A 81 2.95 -13.69 -5.11
C PHE A 81 2.33 -15.00 -4.62
N GLU A 82 3.13 -16.03 -4.44
CA GLU A 82 2.65 -17.32 -3.94
C GLU A 82 2.12 -17.22 -2.51
N ASN A 83 2.61 -16.26 -1.74
CA ASN A 83 2.21 -16.09 -0.35
C ASN A 83 0.92 -15.28 -0.19
N VAL A 84 0.38 -14.71 -1.26
CA VAL A 84 -0.87 -13.94 -1.19
C VAL A 84 -2.03 -14.89 -0.93
N GLN A 85 -2.79 -14.59 0.10
CA GLN A 85 -3.96 -15.37 0.52
C GLN A 85 -5.19 -14.49 0.61
N GLU A 86 -6.33 -15.15 0.78
CA GLU A 86 -7.60 -14.43 0.92
C GLU A 86 -7.57 -13.47 2.11
N ASN A 87 -8.11 -12.29 1.93
CA ASN A 87 -8.18 -11.20 2.90
C ASN A 87 -6.85 -10.50 3.19
N ASP A 88 -5.79 -10.86 2.48
CA ASP A 88 -4.53 -10.15 2.64
C ASP A 88 -4.65 -8.70 2.15
N VAL A 89 -3.81 -7.84 2.69
CA VAL A 89 -3.66 -6.45 2.23
C VAL A 89 -2.33 -6.34 1.52
N ILE A 90 -2.37 -5.89 0.28
CA ILE A 90 -1.17 -5.70 -0.54
C ILE A 90 -0.89 -4.22 -0.65
N ILE A 91 0.31 -3.80 -0.24
CA ILE A 91 0.78 -2.43 -0.34
C ILE A 91 1.75 -2.36 -1.51
N VAL A 92 1.44 -1.53 -2.50
CA VAL A 92 2.33 -1.29 -3.64
C VAL A 92 2.74 0.18 -3.62
N ALA A 93 4.03 0.45 -3.51
CA ALA A 93 4.52 1.83 -3.45
C ALA A 93 5.72 1.99 -4.36
N GLY A 94 5.73 3.05 -5.15
CA GLY A 94 6.81 3.33 -6.06
C GLY A 94 6.39 4.31 -7.14
N LYS A 95 7.16 4.32 -8.22
CA LYS A 95 6.83 5.10 -9.40
C LYS A 95 5.60 4.51 -10.08
N ASP A 96 4.89 5.33 -10.84
CA ASP A 96 3.64 4.91 -11.47
C ASP A 96 3.81 3.71 -12.40
N ASP A 97 4.92 3.59 -13.12
CA ASP A 97 5.19 2.44 -13.99
C ASP A 97 5.42 1.15 -13.19
N PHE A 98 6.06 1.25 -12.03
CA PHE A 98 6.23 0.11 -11.12
C PHE A 98 4.88 -0.34 -10.59
N ILE A 99 4.06 0.60 -10.13
CA ILE A 99 2.73 0.30 -9.58
C ILE A 99 1.86 -0.36 -10.65
N GLU A 100 1.87 0.17 -11.86
CA GLU A 100 1.11 -0.40 -12.96
C GLU A 100 1.54 -1.83 -13.27
N ARG A 101 2.86 -2.08 -13.29
CA ARG A 101 3.39 -3.43 -13.53
C ARG A 101 2.97 -4.41 -12.46
N MET A 102 3.07 -3.99 -11.19
CA MET A 102 2.69 -4.87 -10.08
C MET A 102 1.19 -5.15 -10.11
N ASN A 103 0.38 -4.15 -10.43
CA ASN A 103 -1.08 -4.34 -10.52
C ASN A 103 -1.45 -5.32 -11.62
N ARG A 104 -0.76 -5.28 -12.77
CA ARG A 104 -1.02 -6.23 -13.84
C ARG A 104 -0.73 -7.67 -13.45
N LEU A 105 0.31 -7.86 -12.64
CA LEU A 105 0.64 -9.20 -12.14
C LEU A 105 -0.36 -9.66 -11.07
N ILE A 106 -0.77 -8.74 -10.20
CA ILE A 106 -1.65 -9.03 -9.09
C ILE A 106 -3.07 -9.36 -9.54
N ILE A 107 -3.55 -8.70 -10.61
CA ILE A 107 -4.92 -8.89 -11.10
C ILE A 107 -5.21 -10.33 -11.54
N ASN A 108 -4.17 -11.11 -11.81
CA ASN A 108 -4.32 -12.52 -12.22
C ASN A 108 -4.59 -13.46 -11.05
N PHE A 109 -4.58 -12.96 -9.82
CA PHE A 109 -4.88 -13.78 -8.65
C PHE A 109 -6.38 -14.04 -8.54
N HIS A 110 -6.71 -15.23 -8.11
CA HIS A 110 -8.11 -15.66 -7.96
C HIS A 110 -8.61 -15.57 -6.52
N THR A 111 -7.93 -14.80 -5.66
CA THR A 111 -8.34 -14.63 -4.27
C THR A 111 -8.84 -13.21 -4.04
N ASN A 112 -9.65 -13.04 -3.00
CA ASN A 112 -10.09 -11.72 -2.54
C ASN A 112 -8.98 -11.10 -1.69
N PHE A 113 -8.57 -9.90 -2.03
CA PHE A 113 -7.57 -9.16 -1.28
C PHE A 113 -7.82 -7.67 -1.43
N THR A 114 -7.22 -6.89 -0.57
CA THR A 114 -7.24 -5.43 -0.65
C THR A 114 -5.90 -4.97 -1.22
N ILE A 115 -5.93 -4.05 -2.18
CA ILE A 115 -4.70 -3.47 -2.72
C ILE A 115 -4.66 -1.97 -2.42
N VAL A 116 -3.51 -1.51 -1.90
CA VAL A 116 -3.27 -0.09 -1.65
C VAL A 116 -2.13 0.35 -2.55
N ASN A 117 -2.45 1.18 -3.53
CA ASN A 117 -1.46 1.73 -4.45
C ASN A 117 -1.04 3.11 -3.95
N CYS A 118 0.24 3.26 -3.61
CA CYS A 118 0.79 4.47 -3.03
C CYS A 118 1.62 5.21 -4.08
N PHE A 119 1.08 6.31 -4.58
CA PHE A 119 1.69 7.11 -5.64
C PHE A 119 2.39 8.33 -5.08
N HIS A 120 3.46 8.74 -5.73
CA HIS A 120 4.06 10.03 -5.47
C HIS A 120 3.26 11.10 -6.22
N VAL A 121 2.95 12.21 -5.55
CA VAL A 121 2.15 13.28 -6.14
C VAL A 121 2.71 13.76 -7.47
N SER A 122 4.04 13.91 -7.57
CA SER A 122 4.67 14.39 -8.79
C SER A 122 4.48 13.43 -9.98
N ASP A 123 4.42 12.12 -9.72
CA ASP A 123 4.22 11.13 -10.78
C ASP A 123 2.79 11.19 -11.30
N ILE A 124 1.83 11.31 -10.39
CA ILE A 124 0.40 11.37 -10.77
C ILE A 124 0.08 12.63 -11.57
N ALA A 125 0.72 13.75 -11.24
CA ALA A 125 0.50 14.99 -11.98
C ALA A 125 0.89 14.87 -13.45
N LYS A 126 1.78 13.92 -13.78
CA LYS A 126 2.25 13.69 -15.16
C LYS A 126 1.57 12.50 -15.84
N ASN A 127 0.76 11.73 -15.11
CA ASN A 127 0.16 10.52 -15.64
C ASN A 127 -1.25 10.78 -16.14
N GLU A 128 -1.38 10.91 -17.46
CA GLU A 128 -2.65 11.18 -18.12
C GLU A 128 -3.63 10.01 -18.03
N ASN A 129 -3.12 8.82 -17.76
CA ASN A 129 -3.95 7.61 -17.71
C ASN A 129 -4.48 7.30 -16.32
N PHE A 130 -4.03 8.03 -15.30
CA PHE A 130 -4.49 7.82 -13.94
C PHE A 130 -5.93 8.30 -13.79
N LYS A 131 -6.78 7.46 -13.20
CA LYS A 131 -8.17 7.79 -12.93
C LYS A 131 -8.50 7.44 -11.49
N ILE A 132 -8.82 8.45 -10.69
CA ILE A 132 -9.21 8.23 -9.30
C ILE A 132 -10.48 7.39 -9.21
N SER A 133 -11.32 7.44 -10.24
CA SER A 133 -12.56 6.64 -10.30
C SER A 133 -12.31 5.13 -10.35
N ASP A 134 -11.07 4.70 -10.64
CA ASP A 134 -10.70 3.29 -10.59
C ASP A 134 -10.57 2.76 -9.17
N TYR A 135 -10.66 3.63 -8.17
CA TYR A 135 -10.45 3.30 -6.76
C TYR A 135 -11.73 3.55 -5.95
N ALA A 136 -11.94 2.72 -4.93
CA ALA A 136 -13.08 2.86 -4.04
C ALA A 136 -12.81 3.81 -2.88
N LYS A 137 -11.56 3.83 -2.40
CA LYS A 137 -11.18 4.60 -1.22
C LYS A 137 -9.82 5.26 -1.41
N ILE A 138 -9.60 6.32 -0.63
CA ILE A 138 -8.31 6.99 -0.54
C ILE A 138 -7.80 6.88 0.90
N LEU A 139 -6.51 6.60 1.04
CA LEU A 139 -5.83 6.59 2.33
C LEU A 139 -5.06 7.89 2.48
N ASN A 140 -5.33 8.62 3.55
CA ASN A 140 -4.61 9.86 3.88
C ASN A 140 -4.19 9.84 5.34
N THR A 141 -3.63 10.92 5.86
CA THR A 141 -3.14 10.98 7.24
C THR A 141 -4.25 10.84 8.29
N LYS A 142 -5.50 11.02 7.90
CA LYS A 142 -6.65 10.85 8.78
C LYS A 142 -7.25 9.45 8.72
N GLY A 143 -6.79 8.61 7.78
CA GLY A 143 -7.29 7.26 7.58
C GLY A 143 -7.95 7.09 6.21
N LEU A 144 -8.85 6.11 6.12
CA LEU A 144 -9.54 5.80 4.87
C LEU A 144 -10.77 6.68 4.69
N GLU A 145 -10.97 7.15 3.46
CA GLU A 145 -12.15 7.89 3.07
C GLU A 145 -12.70 7.31 1.76
N LYS A 146 -14.02 7.29 1.63
CA LYS A 146 -14.65 6.86 0.37
C LYS A 146 -14.47 7.94 -0.69
N ILE A 147 -14.11 7.54 -1.90
CA ILE A 147 -13.87 8.49 -2.98
C ILE A 147 -15.15 9.22 -3.39
N GLU A 148 -16.29 8.60 -3.24
CA GLU A 148 -17.59 9.23 -3.52
C GLU A 148 -17.77 10.56 -2.77
N LYS A 149 -17.15 10.70 -1.58
CA LYS A 149 -17.19 11.92 -0.81
C LYS A 149 -16.30 13.02 -1.38
N LEU A 150 -15.41 12.64 -2.30
CA LEU A 150 -14.50 13.57 -2.96
C LEU A 150 -14.97 13.96 -4.36
N ASP A 151 -16.20 13.62 -4.70
CA ASP A 151 -16.78 13.94 -5.99
C ASP A 151 -17.11 15.43 -6.03
N PHE A 152 -16.40 16.16 -6.87
CA PHE A 152 -16.52 17.60 -7.02
C PHE A 152 -17.32 17.95 -8.27
N VAL A 153 -18.54 17.66 -8.24
CA VAL A 153 -19.40 17.94 -9.39
C VAL A 153 -19.61 19.43 -9.57
#